data_f8c85993730376f34138c9a69554d686
#
_entry.id   f8c85993730376f34138c9a69554d686
#
_cell.length_a   1.000
_cell.length_b   1.000
_cell.length_c   1.000
_cell.angle_alpha   90.00
_cell.angle_beta   90.00
_cell.angle_gamma   90.00
#
_symmetry.space_group_name_H-M   'P 1'
#
loop_
_entity.id
_entity.type
_entity.pdbx_description
1 polymer ?
#
loop_
_entity_poly.entity_id
_entity_poly.type
_entity_poly.pdbx_seq_one_letter_code
_entity_poly.pdbx_strand_id
1 'polypeptide(L)'
;MSADDEWINRSQLMIERWIAEDLDRPEPLPGRIIEAMRYSALAGGKRLRPLLLLAAAEYLKIPADRVKPAALAIEYVHTYSLIHDDLPAMDNDDLRRGKPTNHIVFGEALAILAGDGLLTEAFAKLAQLNEDDFPAQNVLYAVAGLAHASGAHGLIAGQTADLAAEHHNIGLSALEALHAKKTGAIFEAACQIPAWLTGNRGAAAGLQGFGSHFGLAFQIVDDILNVIGDSVVMGKSTGTDVSLDKATYPRVVGIDAAWKMAYHHQNLAEESLDKAVGQADWLLALLKRAVNRSA
;
A
#
# COMPACT_ATOMS: atom_id res chain seq x y z
N MET A 1 17.69 19.43 -4.44
CA MET A 1 16.92 18.26 -3.95
C MET A 1 16.96 18.33 -2.44
N SER A 2 15.85 18.24 -1.75
CA SER A 2 15.83 18.25 -0.28
C SER A 2 16.39 16.93 0.27
N ALA A 3 16.80 16.91 1.57
CA ALA A 3 17.23 15.68 2.23
C ALA A 3 16.12 14.59 2.19
N ASP A 4 14.88 15.03 2.28
CA ASP A 4 13.69 14.16 2.19
C ASP A 4 13.61 13.51 0.80
N ASP A 5 13.79 14.28 -0.27
CA ASP A 5 13.77 13.76 -1.65
C ASP A 5 14.92 12.77 -1.89
N GLU A 6 16.11 13.05 -1.34
CA GLU A 6 17.27 12.16 -1.47
C GLU A 6 17.02 10.81 -0.78
N TRP A 7 16.48 10.83 0.45
CA TRP A 7 16.15 9.61 1.18
C TRP A 7 15.07 8.80 0.45
N ILE A 8 13.99 9.46 0.00
CA ILE A 8 12.89 8.81 -0.73
C ILE A 8 13.41 8.16 -2.01
N ASN A 9 14.16 8.89 -2.83
CA ASN A 9 14.66 8.37 -4.10
C ASN A 9 15.63 7.20 -3.88
N ARG A 10 16.56 7.32 -2.93
CA ARG A 10 17.49 6.23 -2.58
C ARG A 10 16.75 4.99 -2.09
N SER A 11 15.75 5.16 -1.24
CA SER A 11 14.97 4.06 -0.70
C SER A 11 14.08 3.41 -1.76
N GLN A 12 13.51 4.18 -2.69
CA GLN A 12 12.78 3.63 -3.84
C GLN A 12 13.69 2.77 -4.72
N LEU A 13 14.86 3.26 -5.09
CA LEU A 13 15.83 2.50 -5.89
C LEU A 13 16.28 1.22 -5.16
N MET A 14 16.44 1.28 -3.86
CA MET A 14 16.79 0.12 -3.03
C MET A 14 15.66 -0.93 -3.05
N ILE A 15 14.41 -0.51 -2.88
CA ILE A 15 13.22 -1.39 -2.95
C ILE A 15 13.10 -2.03 -4.34
N GLU A 16 13.23 -1.25 -5.41
CA GLU A 16 13.20 -1.76 -6.78
C GLU A 16 14.28 -2.83 -7.03
N ARG A 17 15.49 -2.57 -6.56
CA ARG A 17 16.57 -3.56 -6.62
C ARG A 17 16.23 -4.82 -5.85
N TRP A 18 15.70 -4.71 -4.62
CA TRP A 18 15.31 -5.87 -3.81
C TRP A 18 14.23 -6.72 -4.48
N ILE A 19 13.23 -6.10 -5.09
CA ILE A 19 12.18 -6.80 -5.86
C ILE A 19 12.79 -7.50 -7.07
N ALA A 20 13.67 -6.80 -7.81
CA ALA A 20 14.32 -7.35 -8.99
C ALA A 20 15.18 -8.57 -8.66
N GLU A 21 15.99 -8.50 -7.58
CA GLU A 21 16.82 -9.60 -7.10
C GLU A 21 15.98 -10.78 -6.62
N ASP A 22 14.91 -10.53 -5.88
CA ASP A 22 14.08 -11.58 -5.29
C ASP A 22 13.31 -12.38 -6.33
N LEU A 23 12.82 -11.71 -7.37
CA LEU A 23 12.11 -12.33 -8.49
C LEU A 23 13.02 -12.70 -9.68
N ASP A 24 14.35 -12.60 -9.53
CA ASP A 24 15.31 -13.08 -10.52
C ASP A 24 15.62 -14.56 -10.28
N ARG A 25 14.65 -15.40 -10.54
CA ARG A 25 14.72 -16.84 -10.34
C ARG A 25 14.10 -17.58 -11.53
N PRO A 26 14.56 -18.84 -11.84
CA PRO A 26 14.03 -19.58 -12.96
C PRO A 26 12.57 -20.00 -12.72
N GLU A 27 11.85 -20.20 -13.81
CA GLU A 27 10.52 -20.81 -13.76
C GLU A 27 10.61 -22.23 -13.18
N PRO A 28 9.75 -22.57 -12.20
CA PRO A 28 9.78 -23.90 -11.54
C PRO A 28 9.33 -25.05 -12.46
N LEU A 29 8.49 -24.73 -13.44
CA LEU A 29 7.93 -25.64 -14.45
C LEU A 29 7.78 -24.89 -15.78
N PRO A 30 7.54 -25.57 -16.91
CA PRO A 30 7.17 -24.90 -18.15
C PRO A 30 5.96 -23.99 -17.93
N GLY A 31 6.16 -22.69 -18.11
CA GLY A 31 5.16 -21.65 -17.87
C GLY A 31 5.83 -20.27 -17.76
N ARG A 32 5.07 -19.29 -17.33
CA ARG A 32 5.53 -17.91 -17.22
C ARG A 32 5.12 -17.26 -15.90
N ILE A 33 5.04 -18.05 -14.81
CA ILE A 33 4.51 -17.55 -13.53
C ILE A 33 5.45 -16.49 -12.92
N ILE A 34 6.75 -16.75 -12.89
CA ILE A 34 7.72 -15.80 -12.34
C ILE A 34 7.79 -14.54 -13.21
N GLU A 35 7.74 -14.70 -14.54
CA GLU A 35 7.69 -13.59 -15.47
C GLU A 35 6.44 -12.71 -15.25
N ALA A 36 5.26 -13.31 -15.06
CA ALA A 36 4.01 -12.59 -14.81
C ALA A 36 4.03 -11.86 -13.45
N MET A 37 4.52 -12.50 -12.38
CA MET A 37 4.74 -11.86 -11.07
C MET A 37 5.70 -10.67 -11.19
N ARG A 38 6.86 -10.89 -11.82
CA ARG A 38 7.90 -9.89 -12.02
C ARG A 38 7.41 -8.70 -12.85
N TYR A 39 6.62 -8.96 -13.90
CA TYR A 39 6.06 -7.92 -14.76
C TYR A 39 5.29 -6.85 -13.97
N SER A 40 4.38 -7.27 -13.11
CA SER A 40 3.59 -6.35 -12.29
C SER A 40 4.38 -5.77 -11.12
N ALA A 41 5.20 -6.58 -10.44
CA ALA A 41 6.00 -6.10 -9.32
C ALA A 41 7.02 -5.02 -9.72
N LEU A 42 7.56 -5.07 -10.95
CA LEU A 42 8.49 -4.09 -11.51
C LEU A 42 7.85 -3.10 -12.49
N ALA A 43 6.51 -3.00 -12.51
CA ALA A 43 5.82 -2.03 -13.36
C ALA A 43 6.05 -0.56 -12.93
N GLY A 44 6.86 -0.30 -11.91
CA GLY A 44 7.10 1.01 -11.33
C GLY A 44 6.11 1.36 -10.23
N GLY A 45 6.03 2.64 -9.88
CA GLY A 45 5.14 3.15 -8.84
C GLY A 45 5.88 3.87 -7.71
N LYS A 46 5.10 4.52 -6.82
CA LYS A 46 5.65 5.36 -5.73
C LYS A 46 6.27 4.56 -4.58
N ARG A 47 6.08 3.24 -4.52
CA ARG A 47 6.54 2.34 -3.45
C ARG A 47 6.21 2.82 -2.03
N LEU A 48 5.05 3.43 -1.86
CA LEU A 48 4.72 4.17 -0.64
C LEU A 48 4.64 3.24 0.59
N ARG A 49 4.11 2.03 0.42
CA ARG A 49 3.95 1.06 1.51
C ARG A 49 5.28 0.55 2.05
N PRO A 50 6.20 0.04 1.23
CA PRO A 50 7.54 -0.31 1.73
C PRO A 50 8.35 0.90 2.19
N LEU A 51 8.16 2.11 1.63
CA LEU A 51 8.78 3.34 2.14
C LEU A 51 8.33 3.66 3.56
N LEU A 52 7.03 3.54 3.85
CA LEU A 52 6.49 3.72 5.20
C LEU A 52 7.04 2.68 6.18
N LEU A 53 7.17 1.42 5.75
CA LEU A 53 7.79 0.38 6.56
C LEU A 53 9.26 0.73 6.88
N LEU A 54 10.02 1.18 5.89
CA LEU A 54 11.42 1.60 6.11
C LEU A 54 11.52 2.83 7.01
N ALA A 55 10.64 3.82 6.84
CA ALA A 55 10.59 4.99 7.71
C ALA A 55 10.22 4.62 9.16
N ALA A 56 9.27 3.69 9.35
CA ALA A 56 8.92 3.16 10.67
C ALA A 56 10.05 2.33 11.29
N ALA A 57 10.78 1.58 10.47
CA ALA A 57 11.98 0.84 10.92
C ALA A 57 13.07 1.81 11.40
N GLU A 58 13.34 2.87 10.64
CA GLU A 58 14.32 3.89 11.03
C GLU A 58 13.89 4.66 12.30
N TYR A 59 12.61 4.99 12.42
CA TYR A 59 12.02 5.55 13.65
C TYR A 59 12.28 4.67 14.88
N LEU A 60 12.29 3.35 14.71
CA LEU A 60 12.63 2.35 15.74
C LEU A 60 14.11 1.97 15.77
N LYS A 61 14.97 2.64 14.98
CA LYS A 61 16.41 2.39 14.86
C LYS A 61 16.74 0.98 14.37
N ILE A 62 15.90 0.41 13.51
CA ILE A 62 16.14 -0.88 12.87
C ILE A 62 16.80 -0.65 11.50
N PRO A 63 17.94 -1.26 11.21
CA PRO A 63 18.59 -1.18 9.91
C PRO A 63 17.68 -1.70 8.78
N ALA A 64 17.67 -1.00 7.63
CA ALA A 64 16.79 -1.32 6.50
C ALA A 64 16.95 -2.77 6.00
N ASP A 65 18.19 -3.28 5.96
CA ASP A 65 18.46 -4.65 5.48
C ASP A 65 17.80 -5.72 6.35
N ARG A 66 17.63 -5.47 7.65
CA ARG A 66 16.94 -6.40 8.56
C ARG A 66 15.46 -6.53 8.27
N VAL A 67 14.83 -5.49 7.72
CA VAL A 67 13.40 -5.49 7.37
C VAL A 67 13.15 -5.65 5.87
N LYS A 68 14.21 -5.96 5.07
CA LYS A 68 14.07 -6.24 3.62
C LYS A 68 12.97 -7.24 3.32
N PRO A 69 12.88 -8.43 3.99
CA PRO A 69 11.82 -9.39 3.74
C PRO A 69 10.42 -8.82 4.01
N ALA A 70 10.26 -8.00 5.04
CA ALA A 70 9.01 -7.35 5.37
C ALA A 70 8.60 -6.27 4.33
N ALA A 71 9.59 -5.51 3.82
CA ALA A 71 9.36 -4.53 2.77
C ALA A 71 8.93 -5.19 1.44
N LEU A 72 9.51 -6.34 1.10
CA LEU A 72 9.06 -7.16 -0.03
C LEU A 72 7.65 -7.70 0.20
N ALA A 73 7.37 -8.24 1.38
CA ALA A 73 6.06 -8.80 1.72
C ALA A 73 4.93 -7.79 1.54
N ILE A 74 5.11 -6.58 2.07
CA ILE A 74 4.07 -5.53 1.99
C ILE A 74 3.84 -5.07 0.54
N GLU A 75 4.88 -5.00 -0.28
CA GLU A 75 4.75 -4.63 -1.69
C GLU A 75 4.14 -5.77 -2.51
N TYR A 76 4.42 -7.03 -2.19
CA TYR A 76 3.80 -8.18 -2.86
C TYR A 76 2.31 -8.26 -2.56
N VAL A 77 1.90 -8.00 -1.30
CA VAL A 77 0.48 -7.87 -0.96
C VAL A 77 -0.17 -6.74 -1.75
N HIS A 78 0.48 -5.60 -1.90
CA HIS A 78 -0.06 -4.51 -2.71
C HIS A 78 -0.11 -4.88 -4.21
N THR A 79 0.92 -5.55 -4.72
CA THR A 79 0.99 -5.87 -6.15
C THR A 79 -0.05 -6.92 -6.55
N TYR A 80 -0.26 -7.95 -5.73
CA TYR A 80 -1.31 -8.93 -6.02
C TYR A 80 -2.68 -8.28 -6.09
N SER A 81 -2.99 -7.36 -5.16
CA SER A 81 -4.29 -6.71 -5.16
C SER A 81 -4.52 -5.90 -6.44
N LEU A 82 -3.48 -5.23 -6.94
CA LEU A 82 -3.58 -4.51 -8.21
C LEU A 82 -3.78 -5.45 -9.42
N ILE A 83 -3.11 -6.61 -9.44
CA ILE A 83 -3.30 -7.60 -10.52
C ILE A 83 -4.74 -8.09 -10.54
N HIS A 84 -5.29 -8.40 -9.36
CA HIS A 84 -6.66 -8.90 -9.26
C HIS A 84 -7.70 -7.81 -9.50
N ASP A 85 -7.47 -6.60 -9.03
CA ASP A 85 -8.35 -5.44 -9.28
C ASP A 85 -8.48 -5.15 -10.78
N ASP A 86 -7.40 -5.34 -11.57
CA ASP A 86 -7.39 -5.08 -13.01
C ASP A 86 -8.16 -6.12 -13.84
N LEU A 87 -8.52 -7.28 -13.28
CA LEU A 87 -9.20 -8.36 -14.00
C LEU A 87 -10.58 -7.93 -14.54
N PRO A 88 -11.07 -8.55 -15.66
CA PRO A 88 -12.38 -8.26 -16.22
C PRO A 88 -13.56 -8.48 -15.27
N ALA A 89 -13.40 -9.34 -14.25
CA ALA A 89 -14.41 -9.59 -13.22
C ALA A 89 -14.40 -8.54 -12.10
N MET A 90 -13.48 -7.59 -12.14
CA MET A 90 -13.26 -6.52 -11.16
C MET A 90 -13.36 -5.16 -11.87
N ASP A 91 -12.32 -4.32 -11.82
CA ASP A 91 -12.32 -2.99 -12.45
C ASP A 91 -12.21 -3.01 -13.99
N ASN A 92 -11.80 -4.16 -14.58
CA ASN A 92 -11.61 -4.35 -16.03
C ASN A 92 -10.70 -3.28 -16.67
N ASP A 93 -9.56 -3.02 -16.04
CA ASP A 93 -8.60 -2.02 -16.49
C ASP A 93 -7.59 -2.63 -17.47
N ASP A 94 -7.49 -2.07 -18.69
CA ASP A 94 -6.49 -2.50 -19.69
C ASP A 94 -5.09 -1.93 -19.44
N LEU A 95 -4.99 -0.80 -18.73
CA LEU A 95 -3.74 -0.08 -18.49
C LEU A 95 -3.55 0.25 -17.00
N ARG A 96 -2.33 0.02 -16.50
CA ARG A 96 -1.89 0.46 -15.17
C ARG A 96 -0.49 1.06 -15.23
N ARG A 97 -0.33 2.27 -14.69
CA ARG A 97 0.95 3.02 -14.75
C ARG A 97 1.48 3.18 -16.18
N GLY A 98 0.59 3.36 -17.15
CA GLY A 98 0.92 3.51 -18.57
C GLY A 98 1.36 2.24 -19.28
N LYS A 99 1.26 1.05 -18.65
CA LYS A 99 1.56 -0.25 -19.25
C LYS A 99 0.31 -1.12 -19.31
N PRO A 100 0.19 -2.04 -20.28
CA PRO A 100 -0.87 -3.05 -20.28
C PRO A 100 -0.91 -3.82 -18.96
N THR A 101 -2.12 -4.12 -18.47
CA THR A 101 -2.31 -4.90 -17.24
C THR A 101 -1.91 -6.36 -17.41
N ASN A 102 -1.73 -7.07 -16.31
CA ASN A 102 -1.20 -8.43 -16.31
C ASN A 102 -2.07 -9.37 -17.16
N HIS A 103 -3.40 -9.29 -17.03
CA HIS A 103 -4.32 -10.13 -17.78
C HIS A 103 -4.31 -9.86 -19.29
N ILE A 104 -3.99 -8.65 -19.72
CA ILE A 104 -3.83 -8.30 -21.14
C ILE A 104 -2.56 -8.95 -21.71
N VAL A 105 -1.47 -9.00 -20.93
CA VAL A 105 -0.17 -9.53 -21.41
C VAL A 105 -0.11 -11.05 -21.31
N PHE A 106 -0.65 -11.63 -20.26
CA PHE A 106 -0.47 -13.06 -19.91
C PHE A 106 -1.77 -13.88 -19.97
N GLY A 107 -2.92 -13.22 -20.13
CA GLY A 107 -4.24 -13.83 -20.02
C GLY A 107 -4.74 -13.92 -18.57
N GLU A 108 -6.06 -13.99 -18.41
CA GLU A 108 -6.73 -13.93 -17.10
C GLU A 108 -6.27 -15.05 -16.15
N ALA A 109 -6.17 -16.29 -16.63
CA ALA A 109 -5.79 -17.42 -15.78
C ALA A 109 -4.40 -17.24 -15.16
N LEU A 110 -3.41 -16.78 -15.95
CA LEU A 110 -2.06 -16.56 -15.43
C LEU A 110 -1.98 -15.33 -14.55
N ALA A 111 -2.79 -14.29 -14.81
CA ALA A 111 -2.89 -13.12 -13.97
C ALA A 111 -3.46 -13.48 -12.57
N ILE A 112 -4.50 -14.31 -12.50
CA ILE A 112 -5.02 -14.83 -11.22
C ILE A 112 -3.91 -15.55 -10.45
N LEU A 113 -3.23 -16.50 -11.10
CA LEU A 113 -2.15 -17.27 -10.47
C LEU A 113 -0.94 -16.41 -10.07
N ALA A 114 -0.62 -15.36 -10.84
CA ALA A 114 0.44 -14.41 -10.48
C ALA A 114 0.10 -13.60 -9.23
N GLY A 115 -1.16 -13.19 -9.07
CA GLY A 115 -1.66 -12.57 -7.85
C GLY A 115 -1.59 -13.52 -6.65
N ASP A 116 -2.08 -14.76 -6.80
CA ASP A 116 -2.02 -15.80 -5.76
C ASP A 116 -0.57 -16.09 -5.36
N GLY A 117 0.33 -16.17 -6.36
CA GLY A 117 1.76 -16.39 -6.15
C GLY A 117 2.40 -15.28 -5.32
N LEU A 118 2.14 -14.01 -5.66
CA LEU A 118 2.66 -12.86 -4.89
C LEU A 118 2.09 -12.80 -3.48
N LEU A 119 0.78 -13.05 -3.30
CA LEU A 119 0.17 -13.10 -1.98
C LEU A 119 0.80 -14.17 -1.10
N THR A 120 0.98 -15.37 -1.63
CA THR A 120 1.61 -16.49 -0.90
C THR A 120 3.07 -16.19 -0.58
N GLU A 121 3.82 -15.65 -1.56
CA GLU A 121 5.22 -15.26 -1.40
C GLU A 121 5.40 -14.19 -0.30
N ALA A 122 4.45 -13.27 -0.14
CA ALA A 122 4.51 -12.25 0.90
C ALA A 122 4.63 -12.86 2.30
N PHE A 123 3.85 -13.90 2.61
CA PHE A 123 3.93 -14.59 3.90
C PHE A 123 5.22 -15.41 4.02
N ALA A 124 5.67 -16.02 2.93
CA ALA A 124 6.96 -16.72 2.91
C ALA A 124 8.13 -15.76 3.20
N LYS A 125 8.10 -14.52 2.67
CA LYS A 125 9.10 -13.49 2.98
C LYS A 125 9.12 -13.11 4.45
N LEU A 126 7.97 -12.86 5.06
CA LEU A 126 7.93 -12.58 6.51
C LEU A 126 8.44 -13.74 7.35
N ALA A 127 8.10 -14.97 6.98
CA ALA A 127 8.55 -16.17 7.68
C ALA A 127 10.06 -16.44 7.52
N GLN A 128 10.73 -15.81 6.56
CA GLN A 128 12.19 -15.88 6.38
C GLN A 128 12.97 -14.91 7.27
N LEU A 129 12.29 -14.04 8.04
CA LEU A 129 12.97 -13.16 8.98
C LEU A 129 13.74 -13.98 10.01
N ASN A 130 15.03 -13.65 10.15
CA ASN A 130 15.97 -14.44 10.91
C ASN A 130 15.73 -14.30 12.42
N GLU A 131 15.85 -15.40 13.15
CA GLU A 131 15.78 -15.42 14.62
C GLU A 131 16.90 -14.62 15.30
N ASP A 132 18.07 -14.47 14.63
CA ASP A 132 19.15 -13.62 15.12
C ASP A 132 18.78 -12.12 15.08
N ASP A 133 17.85 -11.73 14.22
CA ASP A 133 17.37 -10.36 14.10
C ASP A 133 16.14 -10.09 14.96
N PHE A 134 15.19 -11.04 14.99
CA PHE A 134 13.90 -10.87 15.66
C PHE A 134 13.43 -12.18 16.29
N PRO A 135 12.89 -12.14 17.54
CA PRO A 135 12.31 -13.33 18.17
C PRO A 135 11.23 -13.97 17.30
N ALA A 136 11.24 -15.30 17.16
CA ALA A 136 10.28 -16.04 16.34
C ALA A 136 8.82 -15.69 16.67
N GLN A 137 8.49 -15.48 17.96
CA GLN A 137 7.17 -15.05 18.40
C GLN A 137 6.77 -13.68 17.80
N ASN A 138 7.71 -12.76 17.66
CA ASN A 138 7.46 -11.44 17.09
C ASN A 138 7.27 -11.52 15.56
N VAL A 139 8.02 -12.40 14.89
CA VAL A 139 7.80 -12.72 13.48
C VAL A 139 6.40 -13.29 13.25
N LEU A 140 5.93 -14.20 14.12
CA LEU A 140 4.56 -14.72 14.07
C LEU A 140 3.51 -13.62 14.24
N TYR A 141 3.74 -12.63 15.11
CA TYR A 141 2.85 -11.47 15.22
C TYR A 141 2.82 -10.64 13.94
N ALA A 142 3.97 -10.41 13.31
CA ALA A 142 4.03 -9.69 12.03
C ALA A 142 3.29 -10.45 10.92
N VAL A 143 3.48 -11.77 10.83
CA VAL A 143 2.76 -12.64 9.88
C VAL A 143 1.25 -12.58 10.12
N ALA A 144 0.80 -12.74 11.35
CA ALA A 144 -0.62 -12.68 11.71
C ALA A 144 -1.21 -11.29 11.44
N GLY A 145 -0.47 -10.22 11.75
CA GLY A 145 -0.87 -8.84 11.47
C GLY A 145 -1.04 -8.56 9.99
N LEU A 146 -0.09 -8.99 9.15
CA LEU A 146 -0.21 -8.85 7.70
C LEU A 146 -1.37 -9.68 7.14
N ALA A 147 -1.58 -10.90 7.64
CA ALA A 147 -2.69 -11.75 7.25
C ALA A 147 -4.05 -11.12 7.60
N HIS A 148 -4.16 -10.50 8.78
CA HIS A 148 -5.36 -9.75 9.16
C HIS A 148 -5.59 -8.54 8.25
N ALA A 149 -4.54 -7.76 7.97
CA ALA A 149 -4.61 -6.56 7.17
C ALA A 149 -4.91 -6.84 5.68
N SER A 150 -4.40 -7.93 5.12
CA SER A 150 -4.63 -8.32 3.72
C SER A 150 -5.89 -9.16 3.52
N GLY A 151 -6.36 -9.84 4.56
CA GLY A 151 -7.45 -10.81 4.51
C GLY A 151 -8.86 -10.24 4.63
N ALA A 152 -9.81 -11.13 5.04
CA ALA A 152 -11.23 -10.85 5.16
C ALA A 152 -11.62 -9.80 6.23
N HIS A 153 -10.68 -9.33 7.03
CA HIS A 153 -10.87 -8.25 8.01
C HIS A 153 -10.22 -6.92 7.58
N GLY A 154 -9.44 -6.92 6.51
CA GLY A 154 -8.72 -5.78 5.98
C GLY A 154 -9.04 -5.53 4.50
N LEU A 155 -8.01 -5.61 3.65
CA LEU A 155 -8.07 -5.24 2.23
C LEU A 155 -9.19 -5.98 1.47
N ILE A 156 -9.31 -7.31 1.62
CA ILE A 156 -10.35 -8.09 0.93
C ILE A 156 -11.74 -7.66 1.38
N ALA A 157 -11.97 -7.39 2.69
CA ALA A 157 -13.24 -6.86 3.16
C ALA A 157 -13.54 -5.49 2.55
N GLY A 158 -12.54 -4.61 2.47
CA GLY A 158 -12.66 -3.31 1.84
C GLY A 158 -13.00 -3.41 0.36
N GLN A 159 -12.34 -4.33 -0.37
CA GLN A 159 -12.63 -4.57 -1.79
C GLN A 159 -14.05 -5.13 -2.00
N THR A 160 -14.50 -6.04 -1.14
CA THR A 160 -15.87 -6.57 -1.19
C THR A 160 -16.89 -5.46 -0.93
N ALA A 161 -16.61 -4.55 0.02
CA ALA A 161 -17.48 -3.41 0.29
C ALA A 161 -17.50 -2.40 -0.86
N ASP A 162 -16.37 -2.21 -1.56
CA ASP A 162 -16.26 -1.34 -2.72
C ASP A 162 -17.14 -1.83 -3.86
N LEU A 163 -17.05 -3.11 -4.23
CA LEU A 163 -17.93 -3.75 -5.22
C LEU A 163 -19.42 -3.65 -4.83
N ALA A 164 -19.74 -3.86 -3.56
CA ALA A 164 -21.12 -3.74 -3.08
C ALA A 164 -21.65 -2.29 -3.07
N ALA A 165 -20.74 -1.31 -3.04
CA ALA A 165 -21.07 0.11 -3.08
C ALA A 165 -21.24 0.66 -4.51
N GLU A 166 -20.82 -0.07 -5.53
CA GLU A 166 -21.01 0.34 -6.93
C GLU A 166 -22.50 0.57 -7.23
N HIS A 167 -22.79 1.67 -7.92
CA HIS A 167 -24.15 2.12 -8.25
C HIS A 167 -25.04 2.44 -7.04
N HIS A 168 -24.47 2.52 -5.81
CA HIS A 168 -25.19 2.87 -4.60
C HIS A 168 -24.68 4.17 -4.00
N ASN A 169 -25.60 5.00 -3.49
CA ASN A 169 -25.20 6.18 -2.71
C ASN A 169 -24.92 5.77 -1.27
N ILE A 170 -23.66 5.70 -0.88
CA ILE A 170 -23.25 5.46 0.50
C ILE A 170 -22.94 6.78 1.21
N GLY A 171 -23.22 6.84 2.51
CA GLY A 171 -22.88 8.01 3.33
C GLY A 171 -21.41 8.04 3.73
N LEU A 172 -20.95 9.19 4.24
CA LEU A 172 -19.57 9.44 4.61
C LEU A 172 -18.97 8.35 5.53
N SER A 173 -19.69 7.95 6.58
CA SER A 173 -19.18 6.95 7.53
C SER A 173 -18.96 5.56 6.88
N ALA A 174 -19.81 5.18 5.92
CA ALA A 174 -19.63 3.94 5.17
C ALA A 174 -18.42 4.04 4.21
N LEU A 175 -18.24 5.19 3.56
CA LEU A 175 -17.09 5.46 2.69
C LEU A 175 -15.77 5.43 3.49
N GLU A 176 -15.72 6.08 4.65
CA GLU A 176 -14.55 6.04 5.54
C GLU A 176 -14.22 4.62 6.00
N ALA A 177 -15.24 3.84 6.41
CA ALA A 177 -15.05 2.45 6.83
C ALA A 177 -14.54 1.56 5.68
N LEU A 178 -15.04 1.76 4.46
CA LEU A 178 -14.58 1.08 3.25
C LEU A 178 -13.11 1.39 2.99
N HIS A 179 -12.73 2.67 2.93
CA HIS A 179 -11.36 3.07 2.63
C HIS A 179 -10.38 2.75 3.75
N ALA A 180 -10.80 2.77 5.01
CA ALA A 180 -10.00 2.28 6.14
C ALA A 180 -9.62 0.80 5.96
N LYS A 181 -10.49 -0.01 5.33
CA LYS A 181 -10.22 -1.43 5.05
C LYS A 181 -9.46 -1.61 3.72
N LYS A 182 -9.98 -1.10 2.62
CA LYS A 182 -9.42 -1.30 1.28
C LYS A 182 -7.99 -0.74 1.17
N THR A 183 -7.77 0.45 1.70
CA THR A 183 -6.50 1.19 1.57
C THR A 183 -5.76 1.29 2.91
N GLY A 184 -6.45 1.66 3.99
CA GLY A 184 -5.86 1.94 5.30
C GLY A 184 -5.18 0.74 5.93
N ALA A 185 -5.79 -0.43 5.90
CA ALA A 185 -5.29 -1.62 6.59
C ALA A 185 -3.84 -2.00 6.19
N ILE A 186 -3.49 -1.87 4.92
CA ILE A 186 -2.13 -2.17 4.44
C ILE A 186 -1.14 -1.05 4.81
N PHE A 187 -1.57 0.21 4.88
CA PHE A 187 -0.75 1.29 5.40
C PHE A 187 -0.49 1.14 6.90
N GLU A 188 -1.51 0.77 7.68
CA GLU A 188 -1.35 0.43 9.10
C GLU A 188 -0.35 -0.70 9.30
N ALA A 189 -0.50 -1.81 8.56
CA ALA A 189 0.42 -2.94 8.65
C ALA A 189 1.85 -2.55 8.28
N ALA A 190 2.04 -1.75 7.22
CA ALA A 190 3.36 -1.27 6.82
C ALA A 190 4.05 -0.49 7.94
N CYS A 191 3.32 0.38 8.64
CA CYS A 191 3.86 1.14 9.76
C CYS A 191 4.10 0.26 11.00
N GLN A 192 3.22 -0.70 11.29
CA GLN A 192 3.26 -1.50 12.52
C GLN A 192 4.25 -2.67 12.49
N ILE A 193 4.53 -3.27 11.31
CA ILE A 193 5.40 -4.45 11.20
C ILE A 193 6.73 -4.26 11.92
N PRO A 194 7.49 -3.16 11.78
CA PRO A 194 8.74 -2.98 12.53
C PRO A 194 8.56 -2.99 14.04
N ALA A 195 7.45 -2.44 14.55
CA ALA A 195 7.15 -2.45 15.99
C ALA A 195 6.76 -3.84 16.49
N TRP A 196 6.02 -4.62 15.70
CA TRP A 196 5.71 -6.02 16.02
C TRP A 196 6.99 -6.87 16.06
N LEU A 197 7.88 -6.70 15.11
CA LEU A 197 9.17 -7.42 15.05
C LEU A 197 10.06 -7.16 16.26
N THR A 198 10.04 -5.94 16.80
CA THR A 198 10.79 -5.59 18.02
C THR A 198 10.05 -5.85 19.31
N GLY A 199 8.77 -6.21 19.25
CA GLY A 199 7.92 -6.36 20.44
C GLY A 199 7.60 -5.03 21.14
N ASN A 200 7.83 -3.89 20.49
CA ASN A 200 7.57 -2.55 21.03
C ASN A 200 6.08 -2.19 20.90
N ARG A 201 5.28 -2.62 21.88
CA ARG A 201 3.82 -2.41 21.89
C ARG A 201 3.43 -0.95 21.98
N GLY A 202 4.22 -0.12 22.67
CA GLY A 202 3.95 1.33 22.78
C GLY A 202 4.08 2.02 21.44
N ALA A 203 5.17 1.77 20.71
CA ALA A 203 5.36 2.30 19.37
C ALA A 203 4.34 1.73 18.37
N ALA A 204 3.91 0.47 18.53
CA ALA A 204 2.93 -0.15 17.64
C ALA A 204 1.60 0.60 17.63
N ALA A 205 1.12 1.09 18.79
CA ALA A 205 -0.12 1.87 18.89
C ALA A 205 -0.01 3.23 18.18
N GLY A 206 1.10 3.95 18.37
CA GLY A 206 1.36 5.22 17.68
C GLY A 206 1.50 5.05 16.17
N LEU A 207 2.24 4.02 15.73
CA LEU A 207 2.41 3.70 14.31
C LEU A 207 1.11 3.21 13.66
N GLN A 208 0.23 2.55 14.42
CA GLN A 208 -1.12 2.21 13.96
C GLN A 208 -1.92 3.48 13.66
N GLY A 209 -2.00 4.40 14.64
CA GLY A 209 -2.71 5.67 14.47
C GLY A 209 -2.16 6.46 13.28
N PHE A 210 -0.82 6.54 13.16
CA PHE A 210 -0.18 7.18 12.02
C PHE A 210 -0.59 6.52 10.69
N GLY A 211 -0.47 5.20 10.56
CA GLY A 211 -0.77 4.47 9.33
C GLY A 211 -2.24 4.56 8.92
N SER A 212 -3.16 4.52 9.91
CA SER A 212 -4.60 4.68 9.71
C SER A 212 -4.92 6.04 9.11
N HIS A 213 -4.47 7.11 9.75
CA HIS A 213 -4.73 8.47 9.28
C HIS A 213 -3.97 8.82 8.00
N PHE A 214 -2.76 8.29 7.81
CA PHE A 214 -2.04 8.39 6.55
C PHE A 214 -2.85 7.78 5.40
N GLY A 215 -3.41 6.58 5.58
CA GLY A 215 -4.20 5.88 4.57
C GLY A 215 -5.45 6.65 4.17
N LEU A 216 -6.16 7.22 5.15
CA LEU A 216 -7.35 8.04 4.90
C LEU A 216 -6.98 9.35 4.18
N ALA A 217 -5.97 10.08 4.67
CA ALA A 217 -5.50 11.30 4.01
C ALA A 217 -5.06 11.03 2.56
N PHE A 218 -4.32 9.94 2.35
CA PHE A 218 -3.88 9.51 1.02
C PHE A 218 -5.06 9.25 0.08
N GLN A 219 -6.08 8.51 0.54
CA GLN A 219 -7.24 8.17 -0.28
C GLN A 219 -8.10 9.39 -0.59
N ILE A 220 -8.34 10.26 0.40
CA ILE A 220 -9.09 11.51 0.19
C ILE A 220 -8.43 12.37 -0.89
N VAL A 221 -7.10 12.52 -0.82
CA VAL A 221 -6.35 13.29 -1.83
C VAL A 221 -6.38 12.59 -3.20
N ASP A 222 -6.30 11.26 -3.24
CA ASP A 222 -6.42 10.49 -4.48
C ASP A 222 -7.76 10.72 -5.16
N ASP A 223 -8.86 10.66 -4.41
CA ASP A 223 -10.21 10.95 -4.89
C ASP A 223 -10.36 12.39 -5.41
N ILE A 224 -9.78 13.37 -4.68
CA ILE A 224 -9.80 14.77 -5.12
C ILE A 224 -9.04 14.92 -6.44
N LEU A 225 -7.84 14.35 -6.54
CA LEU A 225 -7.02 14.45 -7.75
C LEU A 225 -7.65 13.73 -8.93
N ASN A 226 -8.41 12.66 -8.72
CA ASN A 226 -9.17 11.98 -9.77
C ASN A 226 -10.28 12.87 -10.37
N VAL A 227 -10.85 13.77 -9.56
CA VAL A 227 -11.88 14.72 -10.02
C VAL A 227 -11.28 15.96 -10.71
N ILE A 228 -10.16 16.51 -10.16
CA ILE A 228 -9.59 17.78 -10.66
C ILE A 228 -8.33 17.60 -11.52
N GLY A 229 -7.75 16.39 -11.53
CA GLY A 229 -6.48 16.09 -12.19
C GLY A 229 -6.61 15.91 -13.70
N ASP A 230 -5.48 16.13 -14.40
CA ASP A 230 -5.38 15.89 -15.83
C ASP A 230 -4.94 14.43 -16.08
N SER A 231 -5.61 13.73 -17.00
CA SER A 231 -5.40 12.31 -17.31
C SER A 231 -3.94 11.97 -17.67
N VAL A 232 -3.22 12.93 -18.24
CA VAL A 232 -1.82 12.77 -18.65
C VAL A 232 -0.87 12.65 -17.46
N VAL A 233 -1.21 13.29 -16.32
CA VAL A 233 -0.36 13.33 -15.12
C VAL A 233 -0.60 12.11 -14.21
N MET A 234 -1.82 11.56 -14.25
CA MET A 234 -2.22 10.45 -13.36
C MET A 234 -1.77 9.06 -13.85
N GLY A 235 -1.42 8.90 -15.13
CA GLY A 235 -1.03 7.59 -15.72
C GLY A 235 -2.16 6.54 -15.75
N LYS A 236 -3.40 6.99 -15.51
CA LYS A 236 -4.67 6.27 -15.63
C LYS A 236 -5.66 7.13 -16.41
N SER A 237 -6.70 6.53 -16.97
CA SER A 237 -7.85 7.29 -17.48
C SER A 237 -8.50 8.03 -16.30
N THR A 238 -8.47 9.37 -16.31
CA THR A 238 -9.23 10.18 -15.36
C THR A 238 -10.72 9.98 -15.61
N GLY A 239 -11.52 9.94 -14.54
CA GLY A 239 -12.96 9.74 -14.65
C GLY A 239 -13.42 8.27 -14.70
N THR A 240 -12.54 7.29 -14.50
CA THR A 240 -12.94 5.88 -14.31
C THR A 240 -13.89 5.74 -13.12
N ASP A 241 -13.64 6.42 -12.01
CA ASP A 241 -14.55 6.43 -10.85
C ASP A 241 -15.89 7.07 -11.18
N VAL A 242 -15.92 8.05 -12.07
CA VAL A 242 -17.16 8.68 -12.57
C VAL A 242 -17.91 7.72 -13.51
N SER A 243 -17.20 6.99 -14.36
CA SER A 243 -17.83 6.02 -15.30
C SER A 243 -18.37 4.78 -14.58
N LEU A 244 -17.75 4.37 -13.48
CA LEU A 244 -18.17 3.26 -12.61
C LEU A 244 -19.13 3.71 -11.51
N ASP A 245 -19.53 4.99 -11.46
CA ASP A 245 -20.41 5.56 -10.43
C ASP A 245 -19.93 5.31 -8.99
N LYS A 246 -18.60 5.22 -8.79
CA LYS A 246 -17.99 4.97 -7.48
C LYS A 246 -18.25 6.11 -6.50
N ALA A 247 -18.46 5.76 -5.24
CA ALA A 247 -18.53 6.74 -4.16
C ALA A 247 -17.12 7.30 -3.87
N THR A 248 -16.98 8.63 -3.92
CA THR A 248 -15.73 9.34 -3.62
C THR A 248 -15.97 10.46 -2.62
N TYR A 249 -14.93 10.87 -1.88
CA TYR A 249 -15.07 11.97 -0.91
C TYR A 249 -15.59 13.26 -1.56
N PRO A 250 -15.07 13.73 -2.72
CA PRO A 250 -15.60 14.93 -3.37
C PRO A 250 -17.09 14.82 -3.72
N ARG A 251 -17.57 13.62 -4.10
CA ARG A 251 -18.98 13.38 -4.42
C ARG A 251 -19.86 13.43 -3.19
N VAL A 252 -19.39 12.89 -2.04
CA VAL A 252 -20.18 12.79 -0.80
C VAL A 252 -20.21 14.10 -0.04
N VAL A 253 -19.08 14.83 0.06
CA VAL A 253 -18.96 16.02 0.94
C VAL A 253 -18.56 17.29 0.18
N GLY A 254 -18.24 17.21 -1.10
CA GLY A 254 -17.69 18.32 -1.88
C GLY A 254 -16.16 18.48 -1.72
N ILE A 255 -15.52 19.10 -2.71
CA ILE A 255 -14.05 19.22 -2.80
C ILE A 255 -13.45 19.96 -1.61
N ASP A 256 -14.04 21.11 -1.20
CA ASP A 256 -13.49 21.92 -0.10
C ASP A 256 -13.57 21.19 1.25
N ALA A 257 -14.64 20.46 1.50
CA ALA A 257 -14.76 19.65 2.70
C ALA A 257 -13.81 18.46 2.68
N ALA A 258 -13.62 17.81 1.53
CA ALA A 258 -12.66 16.73 1.36
C ALA A 258 -11.22 17.20 1.66
N TRP A 259 -10.81 18.37 1.16
CA TRP A 259 -9.50 18.94 1.52
C TRP A 259 -9.34 19.19 3.03
N LYS A 260 -10.36 19.74 3.68
CA LYS A 260 -10.33 19.92 5.14
C LYS A 260 -10.18 18.59 5.89
N MET A 261 -10.85 17.54 5.41
CA MET A 261 -10.71 16.20 5.98
C MET A 261 -9.30 15.63 5.76
N ALA A 262 -8.71 15.79 4.57
CA ALA A 262 -7.34 15.36 4.30
C ALA A 262 -6.34 16.01 5.26
N TYR A 263 -6.42 17.33 5.47
CA TYR A 263 -5.58 18.05 6.44
C TYR A 263 -5.87 17.66 7.89
N HIS A 264 -7.12 17.38 8.24
CA HIS A 264 -7.47 16.88 9.57
C HIS A 264 -6.80 15.53 9.84
N HIS A 265 -6.87 14.59 8.90
CA HIS A 265 -6.19 13.30 9.03
C HIS A 265 -4.67 13.42 9.01
N GLN A 266 -4.10 14.39 8.28
CA GLN A 266 -2.68 14.69 8.36
C GLN A 266 -2.28 15.06 9.79
N ASN A 267 -3.01 15.97 10.43
CA ASN A 267 -2.71 16.41 11.80
C ASN A 267 -2.83 15.25 12.80
N LEU A 268 -3.88 14.43 12.69
CA LEU A 268 -4.06 13.26 13.55
C LEU A 268 -2.95 12.22 13.37
N ALA A 269 -2.45 12.05 12.14
CA ALA A 269 -1.29 11.19 11.87
C ALA A 269 -0.04 11.71 12.62
N GLU A 270 0.25 13.00 12.49
CA GLU A 270 1.39 13.64 13.18
C GLU A 270 1.27 13.50 14.71
N GLU A 271 0.08 13.72 15.28
CA GLU A 271 -0.20 13.61 16.72
C GLU A 271 -0.08 12.17 17.25
N SER A 272 -0.26 11.17 16.40
CA SER A 272 -0.16 9.75 16.79
C SER A 272 1.26 9.29 17.12
N LEU A 273 2.28 10.03 16.67
CA LEU A 273 3.68 9.64 16.85
C LEU A 273 4.24 10.15 18.19
N ASP A 274 4.79 9.24 18.99
CA ASP A 274 5.48 9.59 20.23
C ASP A 274 6.93 10.01 19.95
N LYS A 275 7.22 11.30 20.15
CA LYS A 275 8.55 11.87 19.97
C LYS A 275 9.61 11.26 20.89
N ALA A 276 9.21 10.60 21.98
CA ALA A 276 10.13 9.92 22.89
C ALA A 276 10.70 8.62 22.31
N VAL A 277 10.02 8.01 21.32
CA VAL A 277 10.48 6.78 20.67
C VAL A 277 11.64 7.02 19.70
N GLY A 278 11.53 8.08 18.88
CA GLY A 278 12.56 8.39 17.87
C GLY A 278 12.21 9.64 17.03
N GLN A 279 13.10 9.94 16.09
CA GLN A 279 12.86 10.98 15.08
C GLN A 279 11.98 10.43 13.96
N ALA A 280 10.85 11.08 13.72
CA ALA A 280 9.85 10.63 12.75
C ALA A 280 9.97 11.35 11.38
N ASP A 281 11.14 11.92 11.07
CA ASP A 281 11.34 12.85 9.95
C ASP A 281 10.85 12.25 8.62
N TRP A 282 11.19 10.98 8.34
CA TRP A 282 10.80 10.33 7.09
C TRP A 282 9.32 9.96 7.03
N LEU A 283 8.72 9.57 8.15
CA LEU A 283 7.27 9.35 8.23
C LEU A 283 6.51 10.65 7.94
N LEU A 284 6.95 11.76 8.55
CA LEU A 284 6.36 13.09 8.33
C LEU A 284 6.62 13.61 6.91
N ALA A 285 7.81 13.36 6.34
CA ALA A 285 8.12 13.72 4.95
C ALA A 285 7.21 12.98 3.96
N LEU A 286 7.00 11.67 4.15
CA LEU A 286 6.10 10.88 3.33
C LEU A 286 4.65 11.34 3.46
N LEU A 287 4.20 11.69 4.67
CA LEU A 287 2.86 12.21 4.92
C LEU A 287 2.64 13.54 4.19
N LYS A 288 3.55 14.50 4.34
CA LYS A 288 3.49 15.79 3.64
C LYS A 288 3.47 15.60 2.12
N ARG A 289 4.32 14.71 1.60
CA ARG A 289 4.35 14.41 0.17
C ARG A 289 3.05 13.74 -0.31
N ALA A 290 2.41 12.93 0.52
CA ALA A 290 1.14 12.27 0.18
C ALA A 290 -0.02 13.26 0.11
N VAL A 291 -0.06 14.25 1.00
CA VAL A 291 -1.14 15.25 1.06
C VAL A 291 -0.92 16.42 0.09
N ASN A 292 0.32 16.89 -0.06
CA ASN A 292 0.63 18.05 -0.91
C ASN A 292 0.94 17.69 -2.37
N ARG A 293 0.49 16.51 -2.85
CA ARG A 293 0.58 16.16 -4.28
C ARG A 293 -0.22 17.17 -5.10
N SER A 294 0.42 17.81 -6.06
CA SER A 294 -0.28 18.48 -7.16
C SER A 294 -0.61 17.45 -8.23
N ALA A 295 -1.72 17.68 -8.91
CA ALA A 295 -2.11 16.90 -10.09
C ALA A 295 -1.07 16.98 -11.20
#